data_8c80db26a1ef980a9cb999c92340fa6a
#
_entry.id   8c80db26a1ef980a9cb999c92340fa6a
#
_cell.length_a   1.000
_cell.length_b   1.000
_cell.length_c   1.000
_cell.angle_alpha   90.00
_cell.angle_beta   90.00
_cell.angle_gamma   90.00
#
_symmetry.space_group_name_H-M   'P 1'
#
loop_
_entity.id
_entity.type
_entity.pdbx_description
1 polymer ?
#
loop_
_entity_poly.entity_id
_entity_poly.type
_entity_poly.pdbx_seq_one_letter_code
_entity_poly.pdbx_strand_id
1 'polypeptide(L)'
;TNLRLYAETVGINEKAARLNGIDPVKIKFLTYMLLGICCAVAGFIAVTKAGRHDSVNILKFVEMDAILAVAIGGNSLGGGKFSITGSIIGAYTIEMLSRTLLRLEVGTETIKAFKAVFIIILMVIASPVVRDYIARAKIRISAESFGDGSPAKKEA
;
A
#
# COMPACT_ATOMS: atom_id res chain seq x y z
N THR A 1 -17.04 7.18 8.30
CA THR A 1 -17.02 8.66 8.25
C THR A 1 -17.24 9.10 6.81
N ASN A 2 -18.06 10.12 6.60
CA ASN A 2 -18.37 10.66 5.27
C ASN A 2 -17.11 11.08 4.49
N LEU A 3 -16.10 11.58 5.20
CA LEU A 3 -14.81 11.96 4.59
C LEU A 3 -14.12 10.79 3.88
N ARG A 4 -14.16 9.60 4.46
CA ARG A 4 -13.60 8.39 3.84
C ARG A 4 -14.29 8.09 2.51
N LEU A 5 -15.63 8.13 2.52
CA LEU A 5 -16.43 7.84 1.32
C LEU A 5 -16.11 8.85 0.20
N TYR A 6 -16.03 10.14 0.54
CA TYR A 6 -15.67 11.18 -0.42
C TYR A 6 -14.25 11.03 -0.96
N ALA A 7 -13.28 10.68 -0.11
CA ALA A 7 -11.91 10.44 -0.52
C ALA A 7 -11.81 9.22 -1.46
N GLU A 8 -12.51 8.12 -1.16
CA GLU A 8 -12.58 6.93 -2.03
C GLU A 8 -13.22 7.27 -3.39
N THR A 9 -14.33 8.01 -3.39
CA THR A 9 -15.03 8.39 -4.64
C THR A 9 -14.15 9.27 -5.53
N VAL A 10 -13.47 10.27 -4.94
CA VAL A 10 -12.52 11.13 -5.67
C VAL A 10 -11.31 10.32 -6.16
N GLY A 11 -10.84 9.37 -5.36
CA GLY A 11 -9.71 8.49 -5.72
C GLY A 11 -10.02 7.49 -6.85
N ILE A 12 -11.27 7.07 -7.00
CA ILE A 12 -11.69 6.17 -8.10
C ILE A 12 -11.88 6.95 -9.40
N ASN A 13 -12.66 8.02 -9.36
CA ASN A 13 -12.95 8.84 -10.54
C ASN A 13 -13.31 10.29 -10.17
N GLU A 14 -12.37 11.19 -10.38
CA GLU A 14 -12.53 12.61 -10.08
C GLU A 14 -13.68 13.26 -10.89
N LYS A 15 -13.86 12.86 -12.16
CA LYS A 15 -14.92 13.41 -13.02
C LYS A 15 -16.29 12.98 -12.52
N ALA A 16 -16.46 11.70 -12.16
CA ALA A 16 -17.69 11.20 -11.59
C ALA A 16 -18.03 11.84 -10.24
N ALA A 17 -17.02 12.10 -9.39
CA ALA A 17 -17.20 12.79 -8.13
C ALA A 17 -17.75 14.22 -8.32
N ARG A 18 -17.24 14.95 -9.30
CA ARG A 18 -17.74 16.31 -9.66
C ARG A 18 -19.20 16.27 -10.11
N LEU A 19 -19.58 15.29 -10.92
CA LEU A 19 -20.97 15.15 -11.40
C LEU A 19 -21.95 14.87 -10.24
N ASN A 20 -21.48 14.23 -9.18
CA ASN A 20 -22.25 13.97 -7.96
C ASN A 20 -22.19 15.15 -6.94
N GLY A 21 -21.71 16.34 -7.34
CA GLY A 21 -21.67 17.52 -6.47
C GLY A 21 -20.53 17.51 -5.44
N ILE A 22 -19.59 16.56 -5.52
CA ILE A 22 -18.44 16.49 -4.65
C ILE A 22 -17.31 17.33 -5.27
N ASP A 23 -16.81 18.33 -4.52
CA ASP A 23 -15.68 19.15 -4.95
C ASP A 23 -14.35 18.43 -4.66
N PRO A 24 -13.65 17.87 -5.66
CA PRO A 24 -12.45 17.10 -5.44
C PRO A 24 -11.27 17.95 -4.94
N VAL A 25 -11.27 19.26 -5.23
CA VAL A 25 -10.20 20.15 -4.80
C VAL A 25 -10.24 20.31 -3.28
N LYS A 26 -11.42 20.51 -2.70
CA LYS A 26 -11.59 20.62 -1.25
C LYS A 26 -11.21 19.34 -0.52
N ILE A 27 -11.59 18.18 -1.07
CA ILE A 27 -11.26 16.88 -0.49
C ILE A 27 -9.76 16.66 -0.51
N LYS A 28 -9.10 16.91 -1.65
CA LYS A 28 -7.64 16.82 -1.77
C LYS A 28 -6.95 17.76 -0.77
N PHE A 29 -7.36 19.02 -0.72
CA PHE A 29 -6.79 20.00 0.20
C PHE A 29 -6.88 19.54 1.66
N LEU A 30 -8.07 19.08 2.08
CA LEU A 30 -8.28 18.59 3.44
C LEU A 30 -7.41 17.37 3.77
N THR A 31 -7.29 16.46 2.81
CA THR A 31 -6.44 15.25 2.97
C THR A 31 -4.96 15.62 3.11
N TYR A 32 -4.45 16.54 2.29
CA TYR A 32 -3.06 17.00 2.41
C TYR A 32 -2.81 17.82 3.68
N MET A 33 -3.76 18.60 4.12
CA MET A 33 -3.67 19.34 5.38
C MET A 33 -3.55 18.37 6.57
N LEU A 34 -4.37 17.33 6.59
CA LEU A 34 -4.34 16.30 7.63
C LEU A 34 -3.02 15.51 7.59
N LEU A 35 -2.54 15.17 6.39
CA LEU A 35 -1.23 14.54 6.20
C LEU A 35 -0.11 15.42 6.76
N GLY A 36 -0.11 16.71 6.49
CA GLY A 36 0.89 17.65 6.99
C GLY A 36 0.96 17.70 8.52
N ILE A 37 -0.21 17.70 9.19
CA ILE A 37 -0.28 17.65 10.65
C ILE A 37 0.32 16.34 11.17
N CYS A 38 -0.04 15.19 10.58
CA CYS A 38 0.52 13.90 10.97
C CYS A 38 2.03 13.83 10.76
N CYS A 39 2.55 14.37 9.66
CA CYS A 39 3.98 14.44 9.38
C CYS A 39 4.72 15.33 10.39
N ALA A 40 4.14 16.47 10.79
CA ALA A 40 4.73 17.35 11.80
C ALA A 40 4.88 16.64 13.15
N VAL A 41 3.83 15.94 13.60
CA VAL A 41 3.88 15.15 14.85
C VAL A 41 4.91 14.01 14.74
N ALA A 42 4.92 13.27 13.64
CA ALA A 42 5.87 12.19 13.41
C ALA A 42 7.32 12.68 13.38
N GLY A 43 7.58 13.82 12.72
CA GLY A 43 8.88 14.46 12.68
C GLY A 43 9.36 14.90 14.07
N PHE A 44 8.48 15.51 14.86
CA PHE A 44 8.79 15.89 16.23
C PHE A 44 9.20 14.68 17.10
N ILE A 45 8.44 13.60 17.02
CA ILE A 45 8.74 12.35 17.74
C ILE A 45 10.06 11.75 17.26
N ALA A 46 10.34 11.77 15.96
CA ALA A 46 11.57 11.23 15.39
C ALA A 46 12.82 12.00 15.89
N VAL A 47 12.77 13.33 15.88
CA VAL A 47 13.87 14.19 16.37
C VAL A 47 14.11 13.96 17.86
N THR A 48 13.03 13.87 18.65
CA THR A 48 13.15 13.62 20.11
C THR A 48 13.79 12.28 20.42
N LYS A 49 13.48 11.23 19.66
CA LYS A 49 14.09 9.91 19.82
C LYS A 49 15.56 9.85 19.39
N ALA A 50 15.93 10.60 18.38
CA ALA A 50 17.30 10.58 17.85
C ALA A 50 18.30 11.25 18.78
N GLY A 51 17.88 12.15 19.67
CA GLY A 51 18.72 12.84 20.64
C GLY A 51 19.87 13.68 20.06
N ARG A 52 19.95 13.79 18.74
CA ARG A 52 20.97 14.53 17.98
C ARG A 52 20.33 15.22 16.78
N HIS A 53 20.85 16.40 16.44
CA HIS A 53 20.41 17.19 15.30
C HIS A 53 21.03 16.69 13.99
N ASP A 54 20.86 15.43 13.64
CA ASP A 54 21.30 14.92 12.34
C ASP A 54 20.14 15.03 11.34
N SER A 55 19.92 16.24 10.85
CA SER A 55 18.84 16.57 9.94
C SER A 55 18.86 15.79 8.62
N VAL A 56 20.00 15.22 8.25
CA VAL A 56 20.18 14.53 6.97
C VAL A 56 19.79 13.05 7.05
N ASN A 57 20.04 12.42 8.21
CA ASN A 57 19.91 10.96 8.32
C ASN A 57 18.68 10.47 9.10
N ILE A 58 18.08 11.34 9.93
CA ILE A 58 17.01 10.94 10.86
C ILE A 58 15.79 10.36 10.14
N LEU A 59 15.40 10.95 9.02
CA LEU A 59 14.19 10.55 8.26
C LEU A 59 14.52 10.05 6.85
N LYS A 60 15.78 9.70 6.58
CA LYS A 60 16.19 9.23 5.27
C LYS A 60 15.52 7.91 4.93
N PHE A 61 14.80 7.91 3.79
CA PHE A 61 14.03 6.76 3.26
C PHE A 61 12.75 6.41 4.03
N VAL A 62 12.28 7.23 4.96
CA VAL A 62 11.00 7.01 5.67
C VAL A 62 9.81 7.06 4.71
N GLU A 63 9.90 7.87 3.66
CA GLU A 63 8.90 7.90 2.57
C GLU A 63 8.74 6.54 1.89
N MET A 64 9.83 5.82 1.66
CA MET A 64 9.78 4.47 1.08
C MET A 64 9.16 3.46 2.05
N ASP A 65 9.49 3.55 3.34
CA ASP A 65 8.89 2.72 4.38
C ASP A 65 7.38 2.98 4.50
N ALA A 66 6.94 4.23 4.34
CA ALA A 66 5.52 4.59 4.34
C ALA A 66 4.77 4.00 3.14
N ILE A 67 5.34 4.10 1.92
CA ILE A 67 4.75 3.48 0.72
C ILE A 67 4.65 1.96 0.89
N LEU A 68 5.71 1.34 1.41
CA LEU A 68 5.77 -0.08 1.68
C LEU A 68 4.71 -0.51 2.69
N ALA A 69 4.53 0.25 3.78
CA ALA A 69 3.51 0.01 4.79
C ALA A 69 2.10 0.00 4.22
N VAL A 70 1.81 0.97 3.35
CA VAL A 70 0.50 1.09 2.69
C VAL A 70 0.28 -0.07 1.71
N ALA A 71 1.31 -0.49 0.97
CA ALA A 71 1.26 -1.60 0.02
C ALA A 71 1.05 -2.95 0.74
N ILE A 72 1.81 -3.23 1.81
CA ILE A 72 1.63 -4.44 2.65
C ILE A 72 0.25 -4.45 3.30
N GLY A 73 -0.27 -3.28 3.68
CA GLY A 73 -1.62 -3.12 4.20
C GLY A 73 -2.73 -3.46 3.22
N GLY A 74 -2.39 -3.86 1.98
CA GLY A 74 -3.35 -4.26 0.94
C GLY A 74 -4.06 -3.09 0.26
N ASN A 75 -3.55 -1.89 0.40
CA ASN A 75 -4.13 -0.72 -0.27
C ASN A 75 -3.65 -0.58 -1.71
N SER A 76 -4.53 -0.11 -2.57
CA SER A 76 -4.19 0.17 -3.96
C SER A 76 -3.39 1.47 -4.06
N LEU A 77 -2.15 1.39 -4.59
CA LEU A 77 -1.32 2.56 -4.86
C LEU A 77 -1.88 3.43 -6.01
N GLY A 78 -2.75 2.85 -6.84
CA GLY A 78 -3.42 3.56 -7.95
C GLY A 78 -4.68 4.33 -7.55
N GLY A 79 -5.01 4.37 -6.27
CA GLY A 79 -6.23 5.02 -5.75
C GLY A 79 -7.42 4.07 -5.63
N GLY A 80 -8.52 4.56 -5.12
CA GLY A 80 -9.75 3.83 -4.88
C GLY A 80 -9.93 3.43 -3.42
N LYS A 81 -10.30 2.17 -3.19
CA LYS A 81 -10.56 1.67 -1.83
C LYS A 81 -9.28 1.61 -1.00
N PHE A 82 -9.35 2.09 0.25
CA PHE A 82 -8.24 2.02 1.18
C PHE A 82 -8.69 1.55 2.57
N SER A 83 -7.78 0.93 3.30
CA SER A 83 -7.97 0.46 4.66
C SER A 83 -6.91 1.07 5.58
N ILE A 84 -7.36 1.93 6.50
CA ILE A 84 -6.47 2.55 7.50
C ILE A 84 -5.90 1.47 8.43
N THR A 85 -6.73 0.53 8.87
CA THR A 85 -6.30 -0.59 9.73
C THR A 85 -5.25 -1.45 9.05
N GLY A 86 -5.40 -1.74 7.75
CA GLY A 86 -4.40 -2.45 6.97
C GLY A 86 -3.07 -1.70 6.92
N SER A 87 -3.09 -0.39 6.68
CA SER A 87 -1.88 0.45 6.68
C SER A 87 -1.16 0.46 8.03
N ILE A 88 -1.90 0.51 9.15
CA ILE A 88 -1.31 0.46 10.49
C ILE A 88 -0.63 -0.88 10.74
N ILE A 89 -1.27 -1.99 10.39
CA ILE A 89 -0.67 -3.33 10.51
C ILE A 89 0.58 -3.44 9.62
N GLY A 90 0.52 -2.94 8.38
CA GLY A 90 1.66 -2.89 7.47
C GLY A 90 2.83 -2.09 8.03
N ALA A 91 2.58 -0.91 8.59
CA ALA A 91 3.59 -0.07 9.22
C ALA A 91 4.27 -0.78 10.40
N TYR A 92 3.46 -1.44 11.25
CA TYR A 92 3.98 -2.20 12.38
C TYR A 92 4.84 -3.38 11.93
N THR A 93 4.43 -4.08 10.88
CA THR A 93 5.18 -5.21 10.29
C THR A 93 6.56 -4.76 9.78
N ILE A 94 6.64 -3.62 9.08
CA ILE A 94 7.92 -3.08 8.57
C ILE A 94 8.82 -2.65 9.71
N GLU A 95 8.27 -1.99 10.71
CA GLU A 95 9.07 -1.55 11.87
C GLU A 95 9.63 -2.76 12.64
N MET A 96 8.82 -3.80 12.85
CA MET A 96 9.26 -5.06 13.48
C MET A 96 10.38 -5.73 12.66
N LEU A 97 10.20 -5.82 11.34
CA LEU A 97 11.21 -6.38 10.43
C LEU A 97 12.54 -5.60 10.55
N SER A 98 12.46 -4.27 10.48
CA SER A 98 13.64 -3.41 10.56
C SER A 98 14.38 -3.56 11.89
N ARG A 99 13.66 -3.62 13.00
CA ARG A 99 14.24 -3.81 14.33
C ARG A 99 14.84 -5.20 14.52
N THR A 100 14.22 -6.23 13.95
CA THR A 100 14.74 -7.60 13.98
C THR A 100 16.07 -7.70 13.23
N LEU A 101 16.14 -7.11 12.03
CA LEU A 101 17.36 -7.08 11.22
C LEU A 101 18.50 -6.30 11.94
N LEU A 102 18.16 -5.19 12.59
CA LEU A 102 19.13 -4.43 13.39
C LEU A 102 19.70 -5.25 14.56
N ARG A 103 18.88 -6.08 15.20
CA ARG A 103 19.32 -6.96 16.32
C ARG A 103 20.22 -8.10 15.86
N LEU A 104 20.15 -8.51 14.61
CA LEU A 104 21.01 -9.52 14.00
C LEU A 104 22.37 -8.94 13.55
N GLU A 105 22.69 -7.70 13.97
CA GLU A 105 23.93 -6.98 13.64
C GLU A 105 24.14 -6.82 12.11
N VAL A 106 23.08 -6.91 11.33
CA VAL A 106 23.12 -6.66 9.90
C VAL A 106 23.39 -5.16 9.69
N GLY A 107 24.42 -4.83 8.94
CA GLY A 107 24.79 -3.44 8.68
C GLY A 107 23.63 -2.62 8.12
N THR A 108 23.52 -1.36 8.52
CA THR A 108 22.41 -0.47 8.12
C THR A 108 22.25 -0.33 6.60
N GLU A 109 23.33 -0.43 5.84
CA GLU A 109 23.30 -0.41 4.38
C GLU A 109 22.67 -1.68 3.79
N THR A 110 22.94 -2.83 4.39
CA THR A 110 22.36 -4.12 4.00
C THR A 110 20.85 -4.12 4.25
N ILE A 111 20.37 -3.53 5.35
CA ILE A 111 18.93 -3.38 5.65
C ILE A 111 18.23 -2.57 4.58
N LYS A 112 18.85 -1.48 4.10
CA LYS A 112 18.33 -0.66 3.01
C LYS A 112 18.22 -1.47 1.71
N ALA A 113 19.23 -2.29 1.39
CA ALA A 113 19.21 -3.16 0.22
C ALA A 113 18.08 -4.21 0.32
N PHE A 114 17.88 -4.85 1.47
CA PHE A 114 16.76 -5.78 1.70
C PHE A 114 15.41 -5.09 1.53
N LYS A 115 15.23 -3.90 2.08
CA LYS A 115 14.00 -3.11 1.89
C LYS A 115 13.76 -2.77 0.42
N ALA A 116 14.79 -2.37 -0.33
CA ALA A 116 14.68 -2.05 -1.74
C ALA A 116 14.21 -3.27 -2.57
N VAL A 117 14.79 -4.44 -2.35
CA VAL A 117 14.38 -5.69 -2.99
C VAL A 117 12.93 -6.02 -2.63
N PHE A 118 12.55 -5.87 -1.37
CA PHE A 118 11.19 -6.15 -0.90
C PHE A 118 10.17 -5.18 -1.53
N ILE A 119 10.52 -3.90 -1.69
CA ILE A 119 9.69 -2.90 -2.40
C ILE A 119 9.47 -3.32 -3.86
N ILE A 120 10.52 -3.76 -4.56
CA ILE A 120 10.42 -4.20 -5.95
C ILE A 120 9.48 -5.40 -6.07
N ILE A 121 9.63 -6.41 -5.21
CA ILE A 121 8.77 -7.59 -5.19
C ILE A 121 7.31 -7.20 -4.95
N LEU A 122 7.05 -6.36 -3.96
CA LEU A 122 5.70 -5.90 -3.66
C LEU A 122 5.11 -5.05 -4.78
N MET A 123 5.91 -4.19 -5.41
CA MET A 123 5.46 -3.38 -6.54
C MET A 123 5.05 -4.25 -7.73
N VAL A 124 5.79 -5.31 -8.00
CA VAL A 124 5.44 -6.30 -9.02
C VAL A 124 4.13 -7.00 -8.67
N ILE A 125 3.96 -7.47 -7.43
CA ILE A 125 2.74 -8.14 -6.97
C ILE A 125 1.53 -7.20 -6.97
N ALA A 126 1.72 -5.95 -6.57
CA ALA A 126 0.68 -4.92 -6.52
C ALA A 126 0.32 -4.37 -7.91
N SER A 127 1.13 -4.65 -8.93
CA SER A 127 0.91 -4.19 -10.30
C SER A 127 -0.42 -4.72 -10.85
N PRO A 128 -1.25 -3.87 -11.46
CA PRO A 128 -2.51 -4.29 -12.08
C PRO A 128 -2.30 -5.35 -13.16
N VAL A 129 -1.15 -5.32 -13.84
CA VAL A 129 -0.80 -6.29 -14.90
C VAL A 129 -0.66 -7.70 -14.30
N VAL A 130 -0.03 -7.85 -13.15
CA VAL A 130 0.14 -9.16 -12.47
C VAL A 130 -1.21 -9.64 -11.93
N ARG A 131 -2.03 -8.75 -11.37
CA ARG A 131 -3.39 -9.11 -10.92
C ARG A 131 -4.27 -9.61 -12.07
N ASP A 132 -4.19 -9.00 -13.23
CA ASP A 132 -4.92 -9.46 -14.42
C ASP A 132 -4.39 -10.80 -14.94
N TYR A 133 -3.08 -11.02 -14.87
CA TYR A 133 -2.48 -12.31 -15.22
C TYR A 133 -2.93 -13.43 -14.27
N ILE A 134 -2.91 -13.17 -12.97
CA ILE A 134 -3.38 -14.14 -11.95
C ILE A 134 -4.88 -14.39 -12.10
N ALA A 135 -5.68 -13.36 -12.36
CA ALA A 135 -7.12 -13.51 -12.58
C ALA A 135 -7.42 -14.36 -13.81
N ARG A 136 -6.71 -14.15 -14.92
CA ARG A 136 -6.84 -14.96 -16.15
C ARG A 136 -6.36 -16.38 -15.95
N ALA A 137 -5.27 -16.59 -15.22
CA ALA A 137 -4.77 -17.93 -14.88
C ALA A 137 -5.78 -18.68 -14.00
N LYS A 138 -6.38 -18.02 -13.02
CA LYS A 138 -7.41 -18.61 -12.15
C LYS A 138 -8.67 -19.00 -12.92
N ILE A 139 -9.09 -18.19 -13.89
CA ILE A 139 -10.24 -18.50 -14.76
C ILE A 139 -9.94 -19.72 -15.65
N ARG A 140 -8.71 -19.84 -16.18
CA ARG A 140 -8.28 -21.01 -16.96
C ARG A 140 -8.31 -22.29 -16.13
N ILE A 141 -7.75 -22.27 -14.93
CA ILE A 141 -7.73 -23.44 -14.02
C ILE A 141 -9.17 -23.83 -13.62
N SER A 142 -10.06 -22.86 -13.36
CA SER A 142 -11.47 -23.13 -13.10
C SER A 142 -12.21 -23.71 -14.33
N ALA A 143 -11.89 -23.26 -15.52
CA ALA A 143 -12.49 -23.76 -16.75
C ALA A 143 -12.05 -25.21 -17.06
N GLU A 144 -10.79 -25.55 -16.82
CA GLU A 144 -10.28 -26.91 -16.94
C GLU A 144 -10.90 -27.85 -15.90
N SER A 145 -11.09 -27.39 -14.67
CA SER A 145 -11.75 -28.18 -13.61
C SER A 145 -13.23 -28.44 -13.88
N PHE A 146 -13.92 -27.58 -14.63
CA PHE A 146 -15.32 -27.79 -15.03
C PHE A 146 -15.46 -28.58 -16.35
N GLY A 147 -14.42 -28.61 -17.18
CA GLY A 147 -14.43 -29.32 -18.48
C GLY A 147 -14.27 -30.84 -18.39
N ASP A 148 -13.69 -31.34 -17.28
CA ASP A 148 -13.46 -32.78 -17.09
C ASP A 148 -14.63 -33.52 -16.41
N GLY A 149 -15.72 -32.83 -16.12
CA GLY A 149 -16.89 -33.37 -15.43
C GLY A 149 -18.15 -33.54 -16.28
N SER A 150 -18.08 -33.43 -17.62
CA SER A 150 -19.27 -33.63 -18.47
C SER A 150 -19.33 -35.06 -19.01
N PRO A 151 -20.18 -35.93 -18.42
CA PRO A 151 -20.52 -37.20 -19.07
C PRO A 151 -21.57 -36.94 -20.15
N ALA A 152 -21.16 -36.54 -21.34
CA ALA A 152 -22.05 -36.36 -22.45
C ALA A 152 -21.83 -37.46 -23.52
N LYS A 153 -22.85 -38.25 -23.64
CA LYS A 153 -23.19 -39.13 -24.77
C LYS A 153 -22.46 -40.45 -24.94
N LYS A 154 -22.92 -41.40 -24.16
CA LYS A 154 -23.16 -42.76 -24.73
C LYS A 154 -24.68 -42.86 -24.83
N GLU A 155 -25.22 -42.70 -26.04
CA GLU A 155 -26.49 -43.29 -26.53
C GLU A 155 -26.70 -42.83 -27.99
N ALA A 156 -26.37 -43.73 -28.92
CA ALA A 156 -27.11 -44.14 -30.12
C ALA A 156 -26.24 -45.06 -30.99
#